data_0b6eff0504f705090876cea4920e9eff
#
_entry.id   0b6eff0504f705090876cea4920e9eff
#
_cell.length_a   1.000
_cell.length_b   1.000
_cell.length_c   1.000
_cell.angle_alpha   90.00
_cell.angle_beta   90.00
_cell.angle_gamma   90.00
#
_symmetry.space_group_name_H-M   'P 1'
#
loop_
_entity.id
_entity.type
_entity.pdbx_description
1 polymer ?
#
loop_
_entity_poly.entity_id
_entity_poly.type
_entity_poly.pdbx_seq_one_letter_code
_entity_poly.pdbx_strand_id
1 'polypeptide(L)'
;MKKNILYYSTLLLLLMVSLWFTSCEDDKVDSGEVRLEAFGPSPALRGSKITYIGQNLNKVTKVIFPSNIEVTDIELINNGEIKVVVPQNATVGLIKLIAGNVELTSKSTLSFTEPISISKISPSPVKAGQKLTIEGDYLNLIQKIVFKDNVEVKCQQFTTWERAKIELILPAEAQSGIIILGDTAAIPLELESEIELQVVLPSVDKVLDLTNKKPGAVITIPGKDWDLVSSIELPSGAVVPFSIVNSALVFTLPEDVTDGAIVMIPASNVRVAIANIGIAIPSELVAEPANGLRGGDVITVKGLNMELVTKVVFPGVTNAVTPNSKSATEIKVTMPDNAKSGNLVLN
;
A
#
# COMPACT_ATOMS: atom_id res chain seq x y z
N MET A 1 66.76 -11.85 -44.63
CA MET A 1 65.61 -11.99 -45.49
C MET A 1 64.23 -12.15 -44.74
N LYS A 2 64.17 -12.46 -43.46
CA LYS A 2 62.88 -12.64 -42.72
C LYS A 2 62.21 -11.32 -42.27
N LYS A 3 62.87 -10.20 -42.16
CA LYS A 3 62.29 -8.91 -41.71
C LYS A 3 61.49 -8.20 -42.78
N ASN A 4 61.76 -8.39 -44.05
CA ASN A 4 61.05 -7.70 -45.13
C ASN A 4 59.70 -8.34 -45.51
N ILE A 5 59.54 -9.65 -45.25
CA ILE A 5 58.31 -10.38 -45.54
C ILE A 5 57.20 -9.95 -44.57
N LEU A 6 57.56 -9.69 -43.29
CA LEU A 6 56.62 -9.24 -42.27
C LEU A 6 56.10 -7.79 -42.57
N TYR A 7 56.97 -6.94 -43.12
CA TYR A 7 56.62 -5.57 -43.48
C TYR A 7 55.66 -5.48 -44.68
N TYR A 8 55.85 -6.34 -45.68
CA TYR A 8 54.98 -6.41 -46.87
C TYR A 8 53.65 -7.08 -46.51
N SER A 9 53.62 -8.03 -45.58
CA SER A 9 52.38 -8.68 -45.09
C SER A 9 51.53 -7.73 -44.27
N THR A 10 52.11 -6.90 -43.40
CA THR A 10 51.40 -5.87 -42.64
C THR A 10 50.92 -4.70 -43.52
N LEU A 11 51.68 -4.32 -44.56
CA LEU A 11 51.31 -3.29 -45.53
C LEU A 11 50.15 -3.79 -46.42
N LEU A 12 50.17 -5.08 -46.82
CA LEU A 12 49.07 -5.70 -47.60
C LEU A 12 47.78 -5.85 -46.77
N LEU A 13 47.90 -6.17 -45.46
CA LEU A 13 46.79 -6.26 -44.54
C LEU A 13 46.15 -4.86 -44.28
N LEU A 14 47.00 -3.82 -44.17
CA LEU A 14 46.51 -2.44 -44.03
C LEU A 14 45.78 -1.92 -45.30
N LEU A 15 46.25 -2.34 -46.49
CA LEU A 15 45.61 -1.99 -47.75
C LEU A 15 44.26 -2.73 -47.93
N MET A 16 44.14 -3.96 -47.43
CA MET A 16 42.85 -4.70 -47.50
C MET A 16 41.81 -4.15 -46.51
N VAL A 17 42.23 -3.60 -45.36
CA VAL A 17 41.29 -3.00 -44.40
C VAL A 17 40.73 -1.65 -44.89
N SER A 18 41.50 -0.92 -45.72
CA SER A 18 41.03 0.39 -46.28
C SER A 18 40.00 0.25 -47.41
N LEU A 19 39.79 -0.97 -47.96
CA LEU A 19 38.82 -1.22 -49.02
C LEU A 19 37.41 -1.59 -48.45
N TRP A 20 37.26 -1.72 -47.13
CA TRP A 20 35.96 -2.08 -46.52
C TRP A 20 35.20 -0.87 -45.98
N PHE A 21 35.71 0.35 -46.13
CA PHE A 21 34.99 1.57 -45.78
C PHE A 21 34.53 2.36 -47.04
N THR A 22 34.20 1.66 -48.11
CA THR A 22 33.26 2.25 -49.06
C THR A 22 31.88 2.08 -48.44
N SER A 23 31.54 3.03 -47.57
CA SER A 23 30.15 3.34 -47.25
C SER A 23 29.46 3.50 -48.62
N CYS A 24 28.55 2.61 -48.93
CA CYS A 24 27.49 2.93 -49.88
C CYS A 24 26.72 4.10 -49.26
N GLU A 25 27.06 5.32 -49.58
CA GLU A 25 26.06 6.35 -49.71
C GLU A 25 25.16 5.82 -50.83
N ASP A 26 24.03 5.20 -50.47
CA ASP A 26 22.89 5.10 -51.35
C ASP A 26 22.55 6.56 -51.71
N ASP A 27 23.09 7.02 -52.82
CA ASP A 27 22.49 8.11 -53.58
C ASP A 27 21.08 7.62 -53.97
N LYS A 28 20.15 7.79 -53.01
CA LYS A 28 18.72 7.62 -53.30
C LYS A 28 18.42 8.67 -54.37
N VAL A 29 18.47 8.24 -55.62
CA VAL A 29 17.96 9.02 -56.74
C VAL A 29 16.58 9.45 -56.30
N ASP A 30 16.41 10.75 -56.09
CA ASP A 30 15.11 11.34 -55.77
C ASP A 30 14.18 10.99 -56.96
N SER A 31 13.44 9.92 -56.82
CA SER A 31 12.47 9.46 -57.84
C SER A 31 11.32 10.46 -58.01
N GLY A 32 11.30 11.53 -57.20
CA GLY A 32 10.20 12.49 -57.15
C GLY A 32 8.90 11.90 -56.57
N GLU A 33 8.92 10.63 -56.17
CA GLU A 33 7.79 9.92 -55.56
C GLU A 33 7.63 10.35 -54.09
N VAL A 34 6.40 10.61 -53.70
CA VAL A 34 6.07 10.91 -52.28
C VAL A 34 5.94 9.59 -51.53
N ARG A 35 6.65 9.43 -50.39
CA ARG A 35 6.60 8.22 -49.60
C ARG A 35 6.50 8.56 -48.11
N LEU A 36 5.62 7.88 -47.40
CA LEU A 36 5.55 7.91 -45.93
C LEU A 36 6.27 6.68 -45.39
N GLU A 37 7.29 6.89 -44.60
CA GLU A 37 8.08 5.83 -43.97
C GLU A 37 7.62 5.57 -42.53
N ALA A 38 7.42 6.64 -41.75
CA ALA A 38 7.01 6.56 -40.34
C ALA A 38 6.22 7.81 -39.92
N PHE A 39 5.50 7.70 -38.80
CA PHE A 39 4.95 8.83 -38.08
C PHE A 39 4.99 8.58 -36.58
N GLY A 40 4.99 9.64 -35.76
CA GLY A 40 4.97 9.52 -34.33
C GLY A 40 4.93 10.86 -33.58
N PRO A 41 4.61 10.81 -32.27
CA PRO A 41 4.36 9.62 -31.46
C PRO A 41 3.01 8.94 -31.77
N SER A 42 2.93 7.65 -31.53
CA SER A 42 1.67 6.88 -31.44
C SER A 42 1.86 5.85 -30.32
N PRO A 43 1.09 5.96 -29.21
CA PRO A 43 -0.04 6.84 -28.95
C PRO A 43 0.31 8.33 -28.94
N ALA A 44 -0.60 9.17 -29.44
CA ALA A 44 -0.48 10.62 -29.46
C ALA A 44 -1.46 11.30 -28.50
N LEU A 45 -1.13 12.51 -28.05
CA LEU A 45 -2.09 13.37 -27.36
C LEU A 45 -2.89 14.20 -28.39
N ARG A 46 -4.21 14.31 -28.23
CA ARG A 46 -5.01 15.24 -29.04
C ARG A 46 -4.55 16.68 -28.78
N GLY A 47 -4.46 17.47 -29.83
CA GLY A 47 -3.91 18.83 -29.78
C GLY A 47 -2.38 18.92 -29.80
N SER A 48 -1.65 17.80 -29.67
CA SER A 48 -0.20 17.76 -29.83
C SER A 48 0.19 17.66 -31.31
N LYS A 49 1.48 17.88 -31.63
CA LYS A 49 2.01 17.71 -32.98
C LYS A 49 2.51 16.28 -33.19
N ILE A 50 2.13 15.67 -34.32
CA ILE A 50 2.71 14.42 -34.82
C ILE A 50 3.71 14.79 -35.94
N THR A 51 4.87 14.13 -35.92
CA THR A 51 5.90 14.19 -36.95
C THR A 51 5.68 13.06 -37.97
N TYR A 52 5.73 13.36 -39.24
CA TYR A 52 5.73 12.41 -40.33
C TYR A 52 7.10 12.44 -41.00
N ILE A 53 7.67 11.26 -41.23
CA ILE A 53 8.99 11.08 -41.84
C ILE A 53 8.85 10.27 -43.13
N GLY A 54 9.53 10.69 -44.19
CA GLY A 54 9.45 10.04 -45.48
C GLY A 54 10.28 10.73 -46.56
N GLN A 55 9.82 10.67 -47.77
CA GLN A 55 10.47 11.29 -48.94
C GLN A 55 9.47 12.20 -49.64
N ASN A 56 9.95 13.41 -50.09
CA ASN A 56 9.18 14.40 -50.80
C ASN A 56 7.88 14.84 -50.09
N LEU A 57 7.88 14.82 -48.73
CA LEU A 57 6.72 15.19 -47.91
C LEU A 57 6.38 16.68 -48.03
N ASN A 58 7.26 17.53 -48.55
CA ASN A 58 7.00 18.91 -48.93
C ASN A 58 5.90 19.06 -49.98
N LYS A 59 5.54 17.98 -50.70
CA LYS A 59 4.43 17.95 -51.68
C LYS A 59 3.08 17.62 -51.05
N VAL A 60 3.04 17.24 -49.76
CA VAL A 60 1.80 16.93 -49.03
C VAL A 60 1.03 18.24 -48.79
N THR A 61 -0.21 18.26 -49.21
CA THR A 61 -1.10 19.44 -49.11
C THR A 61 -2.18 19.23 -48.05
N LYS A 62 -2.43 17.99 -47.66
CA LYS A 62 -3.49 17.64 -46.73
C LYS A 62 -3.14 16.32 -45.99
N VAL A 63 -3.43 16.29 -44.69
CA VAL A 63 -3.44 15.06 -43.87
C VAL A 63 -4.87 14.76 -43.45
N ILE A 64 -5.33 13.54 -43.71
CA ILE A 64 -6.67 13.07 -43.33
C ILE A 64 -6.51 12.10 -42.18
N PHE A 65 -7.00 12.51 -41.03
CA PHE A 65 -7.09 11.65 -39.84
C PHE A 65 -8.31 10.71 -39.93
N PRO A 66 -8.33 9.61 -39.18
CA PRO A 66 -9.51 8.74 -39.06
C PRO A 66 -10.79 9.56 -38.81
N SER A 67 -11.95 9.03 -39.26
CA SER A 67 -13.23 9.75 -39.31
C SER A 67 -13.27 10.91 -40.34
N ASN A 68 -12.40 10.87 -41.35
CA ASN A 68 -12.33 11.86 -42.45
C ASN A 68 -12.09 13.29 -41.98
N ILE A 69 -11.31 13.48 -40.94
CA ILE A 69 -10.96 14.82 -40.46
C ILE A 69 -9.75 15.32 -41.25
N GLU A 70 -9.96 16.35 -42.01
CA GLU A 70 -8.95 16.96 -42.89
C GLU A 70 -8.20 18.06 -42.17
N VAL A 71 -6.86 18.04 -42.29
CA VAL A 71 -5.95 19.09 -41.78
C VAL A 71 -5.06 19.54 -42.92
N THR A 72 -5.08 20.83 -43.20
CA THR A 72 -4.26 21.48 -44.24
C THR A 72 -3.18 22.39 -43.67
N ASP A 73 -3.22 22.66 -42.36
CA ASP A 73 -2.18 23.36 -41.63
C ASP A 73 -1.01 22.40 -41.34
N ILE A 74 -0.05 22.41 -42.28
CA ILE A 74 1.10 21.50 -42.26
C ILE A 74 2.36 22.34 -42.05
N GLU A 75 3.07 22.05 -40.97
CA GLU A 75 4.38 22.63 -40.70
C GLU A 75 5.46 21.85 -41.46
N LEU A 76 6.06 22.46 -42.47
CA LEU A 76 7.16 21.89 -43.24
C LEU A 76 8.48 22.09 -42.47
N ILE A 77 9.14 21.01 -42.10
CA ILE A 77 10.47 21.04 -41.45
C ILE A 77 11.55 20.92 -42.52
N ASN A 78 11.43 19.93 -43.40
CA ASN A 78 12.29 19.71 -44.58
C ASN A 78 11.57 18.82 -45.62
N ASN A 79 12.25 18.46 -46.72
CA ASN A 79 11.64 17.60 -47.75
C ASN A 79 11.21 16.21 -47.25
N GLY A 80 11.80 15.72 -46.20
CA GLY A 80 11.50 14.39 -45.60
C GLY A 80 10.71 14.44 -44.31
N GLU A 81 10.38 15.65 -43.79
CA GLU A 81 9.74 15.78 -42.50
C GLU A 81 8.70 16.91 -42.49
N ILE A 82 7.49 16.56 -42.05
CA ILE A 82 6.41 17.50 -41.78
C ILE A 82 5.80 17.23 -40.40
N LYS A 83 5.19 18.26 -39.78
CA LYS A 83 4.44 18.17 -38.54
C LYS A 83 3.01 18.66 -38.71
N VAL A 84 2.08 18.00 -38.03
CA VAL A 84 0.66 18.32 -38.05
C VAL A 84 0.07 18.22 -36.66
N VAL A 85 -0.81 19.16 -36.31
CA VAL A 85 -1.53 19.13 -35.03
C VAL A 85 -2.63 18.06 -35.09
N VAL A 86 -2.70 17.18 -34.10
CA VAL A 86 -3.74 16.17 -33.97
C VAL A 86 -5.08 16.85 -33.64
N PRO A 87 -6.13 16.66 -34.45
CA PRO A 87 -7.45 17.20 -34.13
C PRO A 87 -8.02 16.62 -32.81
N GLN A 88 -8.77 17.45 -32.07
CA GLN A 88 -9.42 17.04 -30.82
C GLN A 88 -10.44 15.92 -30.99
N ASN A 89 -11.08 15.82 -32.15
CA ASN A 89 -12.09 14.81 -32.47
C ASN A 89 -11.54 13.66 -33.34
N ALA A 90 -10.22 13.54 -33.51
CA ALA A 90 -9.61 12.40 -34.20
C ALA A 90 -9.89 11.07 -33.46
N THR A 91 -10.14 10.02 -34.24
CA THR A 91 -10.36 8.67 -33.71
C THR A 91 -9.19 7.75 -34.07
N VAL A 92 -9.11 6.58 -33.40
CA VAL A 92 -8.11 5.56 -33.69
C VAL A 92 -8.27 5.04 -35.11
N GLY A 93 -7.17 4.88 -35.86
CA GLY A 93 -7.20 4.37 -37.22
C GLY A 93 -5.98 4.73 -38.05
N LEU A 94 -6.05 4.45 -39.35
CA LEU A 94 -4.99 4.77 -40.31
C LEU A 94 -5.10 6.25 -40.77
N ILE A 95 -3.95 6.87 -40.94
CA ILE A 95 -3.83 8.27 -41.45
C ILE A 95 -3.58 8.23 -42.96
N LYS A 96 -4.12 9.21 -43.66
CA LYS A 96 -3.86 9.40 -45.08
C LYS A 96 -3.18 10.74 -45.33
N LEU A 97 -2.19 10.75 -46.20
CA LEU A 97 -1.52 11.96 -46.71
C LEU A 97 -1.86 12.16 -48.19
N ILE A 98 -2.24 13.36 -48.55
CA ILE A 98 -2.58 13.73 -49.90
C ILE A 98 -1.50 14.64 -50.48
N ALA A 99 -0.91 14.22 -51.59
CA ALA A 99 0.09 15.00 -52.34
C ALA A 99 -0.33 15.08 -53.83
N GLY A 100 -1.03 16.14 -54.22
CA GLY A 100 -1.66 16.22 -55.53
C GLY A 100 -2.67 15.10 -55.77
N ASN A 101 -2.41 14.23 -56.75
CA ASN A 101 -3.26 13.07 -57.05
C ASN A 101 -2.82 11.78 -56.34
N VAL A 102 -1.80 11.83 -55.49
CA VAL A 102 -1.27 10.69 -54.74
C VAL A 102 -1.88 10.65 -53.35
N GLU A 103 -2.47 9.50 -52.99
CA GLU A 103 -2.92 9.22 -51.65
C GLU A 103 -1.99 8.15 -51.01
N LEU A 104 -1.40 8.49 -49.88
CA LEU A 104 -0.58 7.59 -49.07
C LEU A 104 -1.32 7.22 -47.79
N THR A 105 -1.39 5.96 -47.49
CA THR A 105 -1.99 5.47 -46.21
C THR A 105 -0.90 4.96 -45.30
N SER A 106 -0.96 5.32 -44.00
CA SER A 106 -0.02 4.84 -43.00
C SER A 106 -0.10 3.31 -42.85
N LYS A 107 1.05 2.67 -42.59
CA LYS A 107 1.13 1.21 -42.31
C LYS A 107 0.69 0.86 -40.90
N SER A 108 0.90 1.77 -39.96
CA SER A 108 0.53 1.61 -38.56
C SER A 108 -0.68 2.46 -38.20
N THR A 109 -1.42 2.04 -37.22
CA THR A 109 -2.60 2.73 -36.68
C THR A 109 -2.16 3.84 -35.74
N LEU A 110 -2.73 5.06 -35.91
CA LEU A 110 -2.67 6.09 -34.88
C LEU A 110 -3.55 5.72 -33.71
N SER A 111 -3.00 5.73 -32.52
CA SER A 111 -3.70 5.57 -31.24
C SER A 111 -3.50 6.82 -30.37
N PHE A 112 -4.26 6.92 -29.29
CA PHE A 112 -4.22 8.09 -28.42
C PHE A 112 -3.96 7.72 -26.97
N THR A 113 -3.23 8.59 -26.28
CA THR A 113 -3.15 8.65 -24.82
C THR A 113 -3.93 9.87 -24.37
N GLU A 114 -4.85 9.68 -23.43
CA GLU A 114 -5.58 10.79 -22.86
C GLU A 114 -4.84 11.29 -21.60
N PRO A 115 -4.80 12.63 -21.34
CA PRO A 115 -4.13 13.19 -20.17
C PRO A 115 -4.99 13.01 -18.92
N ILE A 116 -5.04 11.79 -18.41
CA ILE A 116 -5.76 11.47 -17.18
C ILE A 116 -5.12 12.26 -16.03
N SER A 117 -5.95 12.91 -15.22
CA SER A 117 -5.49 13.68 -14.07
C SER A 117 -6.43 13.55 -12.88
N ILE A 118 -5.88 13.70 -11.67
CA ILE A 118 -6.60 13.79 -10.42
C ILE A 118 -6.44 15.23 -9.91
N SER A 119 -7.56 15.92 -9.67
CA SER A 119 -7.56 17.26 -9.13
C SER A 119 -7.95 17.32 -7.65
N LYS A 120 -8.74 16.32 -7.18
CA LYS A 120 -9.24 16.29 -5.81
C LYS A 120 -9.65 14.88 -5.38
N ILE A 121 -9.41 14.56 -4.11
CA ILE A 121 -9.90 13.36 -3.43
C ILE A 121 -10.66 13.82 -2.20
N SER A 122 -11.94 13.46 -2.07
CA SER A 122 -12.80 13.93 -0.96
C SER A 122 -13.90 12.93 -0.56
N PRO A 123 -14.30 12.92 0.72
CA PRO A 123 -13.67 13.60 1.84
C PRO A 123 -12.29 13.01 2.15
N SER A 124 -11.42 13.79 2.80
CA SER A 124 -10.16 13.32 3.37
C SER A 124 -9.91 14.10 4.66
N PRO A 125 -9.95 13.45 5.84
CA PRO A 125 -10.10 12.00 6.03
C PRO A 125 -11.49 11.45 5.69
N VAL A 126 -11.53 10.18 5.32
CA VAL A 126 -12.75 9.42 5.01
C VAL A 126 -12.82 8.16 5.86
N LYS A 127 -14.01 7.78 6.31
CA LYS A 127 -14.24 6.56 7.08
C LYS A 127 -14.53 5.38 6.14
N ALA A 128 -14.00 4.21 6.44
CA ALA A 128 -14.35 2.97 5.73
C ALA A 128 -15.86 2.78 5.67
N GLY A 129 -16.38 2.31 4.54
CA GLY A 129 -17.80 2.19 4.27
C GLY A 129 -18.50 3.50 3.85
N GLN A 130 -17.83 4.65 3.90
CA GLN A 130 -18.36 5.91 3.39
C GLN A 130 -17.98 6.14 1.93
N LYS A 131 -18.71 7.05 1.30
CA LYS A 131 -18.47 7.42 -0.09
C LYS A 131 -17.20 8.25 -0.23
N LEU A 132 -16.31 7.81 -1.15
CA LEU A 132 -15.14 8.53 -1.61
C LEU A 132 -15.42 9.07 -3.02
N THR A 133 -15.05 10.32 -3.26
CA THR A 133 -15.15 10.99 -4.56
C THR A 133 -13.76 11.37 -5.03
N ILE A 134 -13.42 11.01 -6.26
CA ILE A 134 -12.22 11.42 -6.98
C ILE A 134 -12.66 12.29 -8.13
N GLU A 135 -12.17 13.52 -8.19
CA GLU A 135 -12.43 14.50 -9.25
C GLU A 135 -11.16 14.66 -10.10
N GLY A 136 -11.34 14.88 -11.41
CA GLY A 136 -10.23 14.98 -12.35
C GLY A 136 -10.67 15.14 -13.80
N ASP A 137 -9.86 14.66 -14.75
CA ASP A 137 -10.24 14.57 -16.15
C ASP A 137 -9.90 13.20 -16.74
N TYR A 138 -10.65 12.75 -17.74
CA TYR A 138 -10.59 11.44 -18.39
C TYR A 138 -10.71 10.25 -17.43
N LEU A 139 -11.35 10.42 -16.26
CA LEU A 139 -11.54 9.38 -15.27
C LEU A 139 -12.44 8.23 -15.74
N ASN A 140 -13.25 8.45 -16.79
CA ASN A 140 -14.04 7.40 -17.46
C ASN A 140 -13.20 6.31 -18.14
N LEU A 141 -11.87 6.49 -18.26
CA LEU A 141 -10.95 5.50 -18.79
C LEU A 141 -10.38 4.58 -17.70
N ILE A 142 -10.54 4.96 -16.44
CA ILE A 142 -10.04 4.20 -15.29
C ILE A 142 -10.91 2.96 -15.06
N GLN A 143 -10.27 1.79 -14.96
CA GLN A 143 -10.92 0.51 -14.76
C GLN A 143 -10.74 -0.05 -13.34
N LYS A 144 -9.73 0.44 -12.61
CA LYS A 144 -9.44 0.05 -11.24
C LYS A 144 -8.84 1.19 -10.43
N ILE A 145 -9.07 1.17 -9.14
CA ILE A 145 -8.39 2.01 -8.16
C ILE A 145 -7.75 1.08 -7.14
N VAL A 146 -6.46 1.28 -6.89
CA VAL A 146 -5.69 0.49 -5.93
C VAL A 146 -5.30 1.39 -4.76
N PHE A 147 -5.72 1.02 -3.57
CA PHE A 147 -5.32 1.61 -2.31
C PHE A 147 -4.06 0.94 -1.78
N LYS A 148 -3.48 1.49 -0.72
CA LYS A 148 -2.33 0.91 -0.04
C LYS A 148 -2.60 -0.56 0.34
N ASP A 149 -1.54 -1.38 0.38
CA ASP A 149 -1.58 -2.84 0.59
C ASP A 149 -2.40 -3.60 -0.46
N ASN A 150 -2.43 -3.08 -1.71
CA ASN A 150 -3.06 -3.72 -2.86
C ASN A 150 -4.58 -3.97 -2.71
N VAL A 151 -5.27 -3.14 -1.93
CA VAL A 151 -6.72 -3.16 -1.85
C VAL A 151 -7.30 -2.56 -3.14
N GLU A 152 -7.87 -3.40 -4.00
CA GLU A 152 -8.34 -3.03 -5.34
C GLU A 152 -9.86 -2.86 -5.37
N VAL A 153 -10.34 -1.79 -6.01
CA VAL A 153 -11.75 -1.55 -6.36
C VAL A 153 -11.84 -1.41 -7.88
N LYS A 154 -12.63 -2.28 -8.51
CA LYS A 154 -12.85 -2.30 -9.96
C LYS A 154 -13.98 -1.38 -10.36
N CYS A 155 -13.99 -0.95 -11.64
CA CYS A 155 -15.00 -0.01 -12.16
C CYS A 155 -16.45 -0.52 -12.00
N GLN A 156 -16.69 -1.84 -11.95
CA GLN A 156 -18.02 -2.42 -11.67
C GLN A 156 -18.55 -2.11 -10.26
N GLN A 157 -17.65 -1.70 -9.35
CA GLN A 157 -17.95 -1.34 -7.96
C GLN A 157 -18.08 0.19 -7.77
N PHE A 158 -17.82 0.98 -8.83
CA PHE A 158 -17.98 2.43 -8.78
C PHE A 158 -19.48 2.77 -8.74
N THR A 159 -19.86 3.69 -7.87
CA THR A 159 -21.22 4.21 -7.78
C THR A 159 -21.48 5.32 -8.80
N THR A 160 -20.41 6.02 -9.21
CA THR A 160 -20.38 6.98 -10.32
C THR A 160 -19.10 6.78 -11.09
N TRP A 161 -19.18 6.77 -12.42
CA TRP A 161 -18.04 6.60 -13.31
C TRP A 161 -18.20 7.47 -14.55
N GLU A 162 -17.71 8.69 -14.44
CA GLU A 162 -17.83 9.74 -15.46
C GLU A 162 -16.47 10.33 -15.79
N ARG A 163 -16.37 11.11 -16.89
CA ARG A 163 -15.11 11.73 -17.32
C ARG A 163 -14.46 12.56 -16.22
N ALA A 164 -15.26 13.35 -15.49
CA ALA A 164 -14.73 14.28 -14.49
C ALA A 164 -14.75 13.72 -13.06
N LYS A 165 -15.38 12.55 -12.84
CA LYS A 165 -15.66 12.08 -11.47
C LYS A 165 -15.79 10.56 -11.40
N ILE A 166 -15.15 9.97 -10.37
CA ILE A 166 -15.42 8.61 -9.88
C ILE A 166 -15.92 8.72 -8.44
N GLU A 167 -16.98 7.99 -8.11
CA GLU A 167 -17.44 7.78 -6.75
C GLU A 167 -17.47 6.29 -6.44
N LEU A 168 -17.07 5.92 -5.24
CA LEU A 168 -17.07 4.54 -4.75
C LEU A 168 -17.29 4.51 -3.23
N ILE A 169 -17.65 3.36 -2.70
CA ILE A 169 -17.64 3.13 -1.25
C ILE A 169 -16.25 2.67 -0.86
N LEU A 170 -15.62 3.37 0.12
CA LEU A 170 -14.28 3.03 0.58
C LEU A 170 -14.29 1.63 1.22
N PRO A 171 -13.44 0.69 0.75
CA PRO A 171 -13.32 -0.64 1.35
C PRO A 171 -12.93 -0.58 2.82
N ALA A 172 -13.34 -1.59 3.59
CA ALA A 172 -12.99 -1.71 5.00
C ALA A 172 -11.49 -1.89 5.23
N GLU A 173 -10.82 -2.51 4.27
CA GLU A 173 -9.39 -2.81 4.28
C GLU A 173 -8.50 -1.64 3.85
N ALA A 174 -9.09 -0.56 3.31
CA ALA A 174 -8.33 0.59 2.81
C ALA A 174 -7.53 1.28 3.91
N GLN A 175 -6.29 1.67 3.59
CA GLN A 175 -5.38 2.41 4.46
C GLN A 175 -5.08 3.80 3.90
N SER A 176 -4.62 4.71 4.76
CA SER A 176 -4.10 6.01 4.35
C SER A 176 -2.86 5.86 3.47
N GLY A 177 -2.77 6.69 2.43
CA GLY A 177 -1.65 6.70 1.48
C GLY A 177 -2.05 7.21 0.10
N ILE A 178 -1.13 7.16 -0.84
CA ILE A 178 -1.42 7.43 -2.25
C ILE A 178 -2.35 6.35 -2.81
N ILE A 179 -3.19 6.75 -3.76
CA ILE A 179 -4.01 5.82 -4.54
C ILE A 179 -3.47 5.73 -5.96
N ILE A 180 -3.63 4.56 -6.58
CA ILE A 180 -3.19 4.31 -7.94
C ILE A 180 -4.44 4.08 -8.81
N LEU A 181 -4.58 4.86 -9.87
CA LEU A 181 -5.62 4.70 -10.87
C LEU A 181 -5.04 3.93 -12.05
N GLY A 182 -5.68 2.83 -12.43
CA GLY A 182 -5.22 1.97 -13.52
C GLY A 182 -6.28 1.71 -14.57
N ASP A 183 -5.85 1.45 -15.79
CA ASP A 183 -6.66 0.89 -16.84
C ASP A 183 -6.38 -0.63 -17.00
N THR A 184 -7.00 -1.25 -17.98
CA THR A 184 -6.79 -2.66 -18.33
C THR A 184 -6.18 -2.83 -19.71
N ALA A 185 -5.49 -1.80 -20.22
CA ALA A 185 -4.83 -1.86 -21.53
C ALA A 185 -3.71 -2.91 -21.56
N ALA A 186 -3.31 -3.35 -22.73
CA ALA A 186 -2.19 -4.30 -22.91
C ALA A 186 -0.85 -3.75 -22.37
N ILE A 187 -0.69 -2.43 -22.37
CA ILE A 187 0.33 -1.70 -21.61
C ILE A 187 -0.45 -0.91 -20.56
N PRO A 188 -0.53 -1.38 -19.32
CA PRO A 188 -1.33 -0.74 -18.29
C PRO A 188 -0.85 0.67 -17.99
N LEU A 189 -1.77 1.62 -17.94
CA LEU A 189 -1.54 2.92 -17.34
C LEU A 189 -1.71 2.79 -15.83
N GLU A 190 -0.74 3.29 -15.07
CA GLU A 190 -0.84 3.45 -13.62
C GLU A 190 -0.52 4.91 -13.29
N LEU A 191 -1.51 5.63 -12.78
CA LEU A 191 -1.40 7.02 -12.35
C LEU A 191 -1.49 7.08 -10.83
N GLU A 192 -0.40 7.46 -10.20
CA GLU A 192 -0.36 7.72 -8.75
C GLU A 192 -0.96 9.09 -8.42
N SER A 193 -1.71 9.16 -7.34
CA SER A 193 -2.21 10.44 -6.84
C SER A 193 -1.09 11.24 -6.17
N GLU A 194 -1.00 12.54 -6.47
CA GLU A 194 -0.14 13.47 -5.72
C GLU A 194 -0.73 13.78 -4.32
N ILE A 195 -2.02 13.57 -4.16
CA ILE A 195 -2.78 13.81 -2.93
C ILE A 195 -2.92 12.49 -2.18
N GLU A 196 -2.43 12.46 -0.94
CA GLU A 196 -2.63 11.30 -0.06
C GLU A 196 -4.06 11.25 0.47
N LEU A 197 -4.69 10.10 0.35
CA LEU A 197 -5.93 9.79 1.02
C LEU A 197 -5.66 9.57 2.51
N GLN A 198 -6.43 10.24 3.37
CA GLN A 198 -6.45 9.96 4.81
C GLN A 198 -7.68 9.12 5.15
N VAL A 199 -7.44 7.98 5.82
CA VAL A 199 -8.51 7.08 6.28
C VAL A 199 -8.65 7.20 7.79
N VAL A 200 -9.89 7.33 8.26
CA VAL A 200 -10.21 7.43 9.69
C VAL A 200 -9.85 6.11 10.37
N LEU A 201 -9.10 6.20 11.46
CA LEU A 201 -8.85 5.10 12.39
C LEU A 201 -9.59 5.33 13.70
N PRO A 202 -9.99 4.25 14.40
CA PRO A 202 -10.54 4.38 15.74
C PRO A 202 -9.56 5.10 16.68
N SER A 203 -10.09 5.84 17.63
CA SER A 203 -9.24 6.63 18.55
C SER A 203 -9.82 6.67 19.97
N VAL A 204 -8.94 6.75 20.96
CA VAL A 204 -9.32 6.92 22.37
C VAL A 204 -9.54 8.41 22.69
N ASP A 205 -10.53 8.71 23.54
CA ASP A 205 -10.80 10.10 23.95
C ASP A 205 -9.70 10.65 24.87
N LYS A 206 -9.08 9.78 25.68
CA LYS A 206 -8.02 10.14 26.63
C LYS A 206 -7.16 8.93 26.97
N VAL A 207 -5.93 9.19 27.40
CA VAL A 207 -5.08 8.14 27.98
C VAL A 207 -5.72 7.65 29.28
N LEU A 208 -5.86 6.34 29.42
CA LEU A 208 -6.44 5.66 30.58
C LEU A 208 -5.32 5.11 31.47
N ASP A 209 -5.52 5.26 32.78
CA ASP A 209 -4.74 4.51 33.77
C ASP A 209 -5.35 3.12 33.96
N LEU A 210 -4.68 2.12 33.43
CA LEU A 210 -5.04 0.71 33.55
C LEU A 210 -4.04 -0.06 34.41
N THR A 211 -3.37 0.60 35.37
CA THR A 211 -2.50 -0.05 36.36
C THR A 211 -3.33 -0.85 37.39
N ASN A 212 -2.68 -1.83 38.05
CA ASN A 212 -3.27 -2.68 39.07
C ASN A 212 -4.59 -3.37 38.65
N LYS A 213 -4.69 -3.79 37.41
CA LYS A 213 -5.85 -4.55 36.94
C LYS A 213 -5.69 -6.03 37.28
N LYS A 214 -6.79 -6.67 37.68
CA LYS A 214 -6.84 -8.08 37.99
C LYS A 214 -7.36 -8.91 36.83
N PRO A 215 -6.98 -10.17 36.69
CA PRO A 215 -7.69 -11.09 35.79
C PRO A 215 -9.20 -11.06 36.05
N GLY A 216 -10.00 -11.20 35.01
CA GLY A 216 -11.45 -11.08 35.08
C GLY A 216 -12.00 -9.64 35.18
N ALA A 217 -11.15 -8.61 35.27
CA ALA A 217 -11.60 -7.24 35.31
C ALA A 217 -12.22 -6.81 33.97
N VAL A 218 -13.33 -6.06 34.05
CA VAL A 218 -13.94 -5.46 32.87
C VAL A 218 -13.24 -4.15 32.57
N ILE A 219 -12.70 -4.03 31.36
CA ILE A 219 -12.03 -2.84 30.84
C ILE A 219 -13.02 -2.06 29.97
N THR A 220 -13.11 -0.76 30.19
CA THR A 220 -13.96 0.15 29.42
C THR A 220 -13.11 1.31 28.88
N ILE A 221 -13.02 1.44 27.55
CA ILE A 221 -12.21 2.45 26.87
C ILE A 221 -13.12 3.37 26.07
N PRO A 222 -13.38 4.58 26.52
CA PRO A 222 -14.17 5.58 25.78
C PRO A 222 -13.37 6.11 24.58
N GLY A 223 -14.08 6.34 23.47
CA GLY A 223 -13.44 6.82 22.24
C GLY A 223 -14.40 6.90 21.08
N LYS A 224 -13.84 6.93 19.87
CA LYS A 224 -14.59 7.15 18.62
C LYS A 224 -14.27 6.08 17.59
N ASP A 225 -15.21 5.91 16.67
CA ASP A 225 -15.10 5.03 15.50
C ASP A 225 -14.80 3.56 15.85
N TRP A 226 -15.29 3.10 17.01
CA TRP A 226 -15.14 1.72 17.48
C TRP A 226 -15.81 0.69 16.56
N ASP A 227 -16.76 1.10 15.73
CA ASP A 227 -17.40 0.28 14.70
C ASP A 227 -16.43 -0.18 13.59
N LEU A 228 -15.24 0.45 13.49
CA LEU A 228 -14.18 0.03 12.59
C LEU A 228 -13.29 -1.07 13.18
N VAL A 229 -13.37 -1.36 14.48
CA VAL A 229 -12.52 -2.35 15.15
C VAL A 229 -12.95 -3.76 14.80
N SER A 230 -12.02 -4.55 14.26
CA SER A 230 -12.23 -5.98 13.96
C SER A 230 -11.77 -6.88 15.09
N SER A 231 -10.69 -6.52 15.81
CA SER A 231 -10.16 -7.30 16.91
C SER A 231 -9.40 -6.46 17.94
N ILE A 232 -9.34 -6.97 19.17
CA ILE A 232 -8.53 -6.44 20.27
C ILE A 232 -7.50 -7.50 20.62
N GLU A 233 -6.23 -7.11 20.60
CA GLU A 233 -5.11 -7.96 20.96
C GLU A 233 -4.47 -7.46 22.26
N LEU A 234 -4.29 -8.37 23.21
CA LEU A 234 -3.63 -8.13 24.47
C LEU A 234 -2.10 -8.28 24.34
N PRO A 235 -1.31 -7.84 25.33
CA PRO A 235 0.16 -7.92 25.29
C PRO A 235 0.71 -9.32 25.03
N SER A 236 0.01 -10.37 25.48
CA SER A 236 0.36 -11.78 25.22
C SER A 236 0.17 -12.22 23.76
N GLY A 237 -0.43 -11.39 22.90
CA GLY A 237 -0.90 -11.73 21.56
C GLY A 237 -2.29 -12.39 21.52
N ALA A 238 -2.92 -12.60 22.67
CA ALA A 238 -4.26 -13.14 22.75
C ALA A 238 -5.30 -12.14 22.22
N VAL A 239 -6.21 -12.62 21.38
CA VAL A 239 -7.36 -11.85 20.90
C VAL A 239 -8.54 -12.09 21.82
N VAL A 240 -9.15 -11.01 22.30
CA VAL A 240 -10.29 -11.07 23.23
C VAL A 240 -11.58 -10.60 22.56
N PRO A 241 -12.74 -11.23 22.93
CA PRO A 241 -14.03 -10.73 22.52
C PRO A 241 -14.32 -9.36 23.15
N PHE A 242 -14.98 -8.49 22.41
CA PHE A 242 -15.35 -7.17 22.89
C PHE A 242 -16.77 -6.80 22.49
N SER A 243 -17.28 -5.75 23.09
CA SER A 243 -18.55 -5.11 22.72
C SER A 243 -18.42 -3.59 22.73
N ILE A 244 -19.31 -2.91 22.05
CA ILE A 244 -19.37 -1.45 22.05
C ILE A 244 -20.61 -1.05 22.84
N VAL A 245 -20.42 -0.37 23.96
CA VAL A 245 -21.48 0.06 24.87
C VAL A 245 -21.33 1.55 25.14
N ASN A 246 -22.35 2.35 24.86
CA ASN A 246 -22.36 3.80 25.09
C ASN A 246 -21.09 4.52 24.53
N SER A 247 -20.72 4.21 23.29
CA SER A 247 -19.51 4.72 22.63
C SER A 247 -18.19 4.37 23.33
N ALA A 248 -18.18 3.31 24.11
CA ALA A 248 -16.96 2.77 24.72
C ALA A 248 -16.73 1.33 24.26
N LEU A 249 -15.47 0.98 24.06
CA LEU A 249 -15.01 -0.38 23.84
C LEU A 249 -14.97 -1.11 25.19
N VAL A 250 -15.62 -2.27 25.31
CA VAL A 250 -15.73 -3.03 26.54
C VAL A 250 -15.30 -4.48 26.32
N PHE A 251 -14.38 -4.98 27.13
CA PHE A 251 -13.92 -6.37 27.13
C PHE A 251 -13.47 -6.80 28.52
N THR A 252 -13.34 -8.11 28.73
CA THR A 252 -12.91 -8.70 30.02
C THR A 252 -11.49 -9.25 29.87
N LEU A 253 -10.64 -8.99 30.86
CA LEU A 253 -9.28 -9.52 30.91
C LEU A 253 -9.31 -11.04 31.18
N PRO A 254 -8.57 -11.86 30.41
CA PRO A 254 -8.40 -13.28 30.70
C PRO A 254 -7.51 -13.54 31.92
N GLU A 255 -7.48 -14.79 32.39
CA GLU A 255 -6.68 -15.19 33.55
C GLU A 255 -5.16 -15.10 33.33
N ASP A 256 -4.73 -15.25 32.06
CA ASP A 256 -3.31 -15.27 31.65
C ASP A 256 -2.83 -13.92 31.09
N VAL A 257 -3.54 -12.84 31.39
CA VAL A 257 -3.17 -11.48 30.92
C VAL A 257 -1.81 -11.07 31.50
N THR A 258 -1.00 -10.36 30.70
CA THR A 258 0.31 -9.82 31.05
C THR A 258 0.37 -8.31 30.90
N ASP A 259 1.38 -7.68 31.48
CA ASP A 259 1.64 -6.25 31.32
C ASP A 259 1.97 -5.89 29.87
N GLY A 260 1.56 -4.69 29.43
CA GLY A 260 1.94 -4.16 28.15
C GLY A 260 0.83 -3.44 27.39
N ALA A 261 1.01 -3.26 26.08
CA ALA A 261 0.08 -2.52 25.25
C ALA A 261 -1.14 -3.36 24.83
N ILE A 262 -2.31 -2.76 24.95
CA ILE A 262 -3.54 -3.23 24.32
C ILE A 262 -3.60 -2.61 22.92
N VAL A 263 -3.76 -3.46 21.91
CA VAL A 263 -3.76 -3.05 20.50
C VAL A 263 -5.13 -3.34 19.90
N MET A 264 -5.73 -2.36 19.28
CA MET A 264 -6.88 -2.59 18.39
C MET A 264 -6.42 -2.74 16.94
N ILE A 265 -7.15 -3.54 16.20
CA ILE A 265 -6.88 -3.84 14.80
C ILE A 265 -8.19 -3.69 14.02
N PRO A 266 -8.33 -2.66 13.15
CA PRO A 266 -9.44 -2.54 12.22
C PRO A 266 -9.31 -3.54 11.06
N ALA A 267 -10.30 -3.59 10.18
CA ALA A 267 -10.28 -4.43 8.98
C ALA A 267 -9.08 -4.10 8.04
N SER A 268 -8.59 -2.87 8.10
CA SER A 268 -7.38 -2.45 7.37
C SER A 268 -6.06 -3.01 7.91
N ASN A 269 -6.08 -3.82 8.98
CA ASN A 269 -4.91 -4.40 9.64
C ASN A 269 -3.90 -3.39 10.22
N VAL A 270 -4.26 -2.11 10.30
CA VAL A 270 -3.44 -1.08 10.96
C VAL A 270 -3.48 -1.30 12.47
N ARG A 271 -2.33 -1.59 13.07
CA ARG A 271 -2.23 -1.83 14.51
C ARG A 271 -2.17 -0.52 15.28
N VAL A 272 -3.13 -0.26 16.15
CA VAL A 272 -3.21 0.97 16.94
C VAL A 272 -3.17 0.63 18.44
N ALA A 273 -2.10 1.03 19.12
CA ALA A 273 -2.01 0.91 20.58
C ALA A 273 -2.96 1.93 21.23
N ILE A 274 -3.89 1.45 22.07
CA ILE A 274 -4.94 2.26 22.68
C ILE A 274 -4.77 2.50 24.18
N ALA A 275 -4.08 1.62 24.88
CA ALA A 275 -3.76 1.77 26.30
C ALA A 275 -2.59 0.84 26.66
N ASN A 276 -1.97 1.11 27.83
CA ASN A 276 -1.05 0.17 28.47
C ASN A 276 -1.73 -0.37 29.73
N ILE A 277 -1.66 -1.67 29.91
CA ILE A 277 -2.19 -2.35 31.10
C ILE A 277 -1.04 -2.79 32.02
N GLY A 278 -1.24 -2.61 33.30
CA GLY A 278 -0.39 -3.15 34.37
C GLY A 278 -1.20 -4.07 35.27
N ILE A 279 -0.74 -5.29 35.42
CA ILE A 279 -1.44 -6.32 36.20
C ILE A 279 -1.09 -6.19 37.67
N ALA A 280 -2.11 -6.35 38.51
CA ALA A 280 -1.94 -6.42 39.95
C ALA A 280 -1.11 -7.66 40.35
N ILE A 281 -0.12 -7.46 41.21
CA ILE A 281 0.67 -8.53 41.79
C ILE A 281 0.55 -8.52 43.31
N PRO A 282 0.73 -9.65 43.98
CA PRO A 282 0.85 -9.69 45.44
C PRO A 282 1.98 -8.76 45.90
N SER A 283 1.72 -7.91 46.90
CA SER A 283 2.69 -6.94 47.43
C SER A 283 2.52 -6.72 48.94
N GLU A 284 3.44 -5.95 49.55
CA GLU A 284 3.46 -5.66 51.02
C GLU A 284 3.44 -6.93 51.88
N LEU A 285 4.27 -7.93 51.52
CA LEU A 285 4.19 -9.28 52.03
C LEU A 285 4.79 -9.39 53.46
N VAL A 286 4.03 -9.95 54.37
CA VAL A 286 4.46 -10.27 55.78
C VAL A 286 4.01 -11.67 56.11
N ALA A 287 4.95 -12.54 56.53
CA ALA A 287 4.64 -13.91 56.98
C ALA A 287 4.57 -13.97 58.53
N GLU A 288 3.54 -14.58 59.06
CA GLU A 288 3.29 -14.78 60.52
C GLU A 288 2.90 -16.22 60.83
N PRO A 289 3.60 -16.89 61.75
CA PRO A 289 4.85 -16.46 62.37
C PRO A 289 6.03 -16.52 61.39
N ALA A 290 7.03 -15.62 61.59
CA ALA A 290 8.19 -15.51 60.69
C ALA A 290 9.28 -16.57 60.95
N ASN A 291 9.27 -17.20 62.12
CA ASN A 291 10.27 -18.19 62.57
C ASN A 291 9.70 -19.15 63.63
N GLY A 292 10.49 -20.13 64.00
CA GLY A 292 10.09 -21.13 64.97
C GLY A 292 9.12 -22.23 64.48
N LEU A 293 8.96 -22.32 63.19
CA LEU A 293 8.02 -23.19 62.46
C LEU A 293 8.55 -24.62 62.33
N ARG A 294 7.65 -25.57 62.24
CA ARG A 294 7.90 -27.00 61.95
C ARG A 294 7.00 -27.47 60.82
N GLY A 295 7.36 -28.60 60.21
CA GLY A 295 6.48 -29.25 59.26
C GLY A 295 5.08 -29.46 59.81
N GLY A 296 4.04 -29.19 59.06
CA GLY A 296 2.65 -29.21 59.44
C GLY A 296 2.10 -27.93 60.08
N ASP A 297 2.95 -26.94 60.42
CA ASP A 297 2.47 -25.64 60.92
C ASP A 297 1.83 -24.82 59.79
N VAL A 298 0.86 -23.99 60.18
CA VAL A 298 0.18 -23.09 59.26
C VAL A 298 0.83 -21.71 59.33
N ILE A 299 1.27 -21.21 58.17
CA ILE A 299 1.79 -19.85 57.99
C ILE A 299 0.68 -19.00 57.43
N THR A 300 0.46 -17.80 57.98
CA THR A 300 -0.37 -16.76 57.38
C THR A 300 0.55 -15.77 56.71
N VAL A 301 0.41 -15.62 55.39
CA VAL A 301 1.08 -14.53 54.65
C VAL A 301 0.08 -13.45 54.38
N LYS A 302 0.30 -12.27 54.94
CA LYS A 302 -0.49 -11.06 54.76
C LYS A 302 0.09 -10.18 53.64
N GLY A 303 -0.74 -9.42 52.95
CA GLY A 303 -0.31 -8.50 51.89
C GLY A 303 -1.48 -7.92 51.15
N LEU A 304 -1.20 -7.28 50.00
CA LEU A 304 -2.19 -6.82 49.03
C LEU A 304 -2.31 -7.83 47.90
N ASN A 305 -3.50 -7.98 47.34
CA ASN A 305 -3.79 -8.85 46.19
C ASN A 305 -3.46 -10.32 46.43
N MET A 306 -3.59 -10.77 47.67
CA MET A 306 -3.23 -12.14 48.07
C MET A 306 -4.13 -13.22 47.47
N GLU A 307 -5.35 -12.89 47.05
CA GLU A 307 -6.25 -13.77 46.32
C GLU A 307 -5.69 -14.24 44.95
N LEU A 308 -4.70 -13.53 44.39
CA LEU A 308 -4.04 -13.89 43.12
C LEU A 308 -3.04 -15.04 43.31
N VAL A 309 -2.59 -15.31 44.56
CA VAL A 309 -1.66 -16.39 44.83
C VAL A 309 -2.33 -17.74 44.60
N THR A 310 -1.79 -18.54 43.69
CA THR A 310 -2.28 -19.88 43.38
C THR A 310 -1.43 -20.98 44.01
N LYS A 311 -0.14 -20.71 44.18
CA LYS A 311 0.85 -21.64 44.72
C LYS A 311 1.89 -20.91 45.57
N VAL A 312 2.40 -21.62 46.59
CA VAL A 312 3.51 -21.17 47.43
C VAL A 312 4.64 -22.19 47.34
N VAL A 313 5.85 -21.72 46.99
CA VAL A 313 7.05 -22.57 46.97
C VAL A 313 7.85 -22.34 48.24
N PHE A 314 8.07 -23.42 48.99
CA PHE A 314 8.92 -23.40 50.16
C PHE A 314 10.36 -23.74 49.80
N PRO A 315 11.35 -23.14 50.49
CA PRO A 315 12.75 -23.48 50.26
C PRO A 315 13.00 -24.99 50.53
N GLY A 316 13.73 -25.65 49.64
CA GLY A 316 14.06 -27.06 49.71
C GLY A 316 12.92 -28.02 49.33
N VAL A 317 11.76 -27.49 48.92
CA VAL A 317 10.60 -28.29 48.48
C VAL A 317 10.43 -28.18 46.99
N THR A 318 10.38 -29.31 46.31
CA THR A 318 10.23 -29.34 44.84
C THR A 318 8.81 -28.99 44.38
N ASN A 319 7.81 -29.43 45.14
CA ASN A 319 6.40 -29.23 44.76
C ASN A 319 5.83 -28.00 45.45
N ALA A 320 5.26 -27.09 44.64
CA ALA A 320 4.56 -25.92 45.16
C ALA A 320 3.25 -26.34 45.89
N VAL A 321 2.97 -25.69 47.01
CA VAL A 321 1.81 -25.95 47.89
C VAL A 321 0.67 -24.98 47.52
N THR A 322 -0.56 -25.50 47.46
CA THR A 322 -1.75 -24.67 47.30
C THR A 322 -2.13 -24.07 48.65
N PRO A 323 -2.45 -22.79 48.77
CA PRO A 323 -2.97 -22.20 50.00
C PRO A 323 -4.23 -22.93 50.51
N ASN A 324 -4.32 -23.14 51.81
CA ASN A 324 -5.50 -23.72 52.46
C ASN A 324 -6.70 -22.78 52.41
N SER A 325 -6.43 -21.48 52.50
CA SER A 325 -7.41 -20.41 52.33
C SER A 325 -6.75 -19.18 51.76
N LYS A 326 -7.51 -18.34 51.02
CA LYS A 326 -7.05 -17.07 50.51
C LYS A 326 -8.14 -16.01 50.55
N SER A 327 -7.72 -14.76 50.75
CA SER A 327 -8.53 -13.55 50.69
C SER A 327 -7.72 -12.45 50.00
N ALA A 328 -8.28 -11.26 49.81
CA ALA A 328 -7.56 -10.13 49.22
C ALA A 328 -6.35 -9.67 50.08
N THR A 329 -6.33 -9.98 51.39
CA THR A 329 -5.34 -9.48 52.35
C THR A 329 -4.47 -10.55 52.97
N GLU A 330 -4.81 -11.83 52.87
CA GLU A 330 -4.04 -12.92 53.43
C GLU A 330 -4.25 -14.25 52.73
N ILE A 331 -3.23 -15.10 52.79
CA ILE A 331 -3.32 -16.52 52.52
C ILE A 331 -2.86 -17.32 53.74
N LYS A 332 -3.40 -18.53 53.90
CA LYS A 332 -2.90 -19.52 54.88
C LYS A 332 -2.38 -20.74 54.13
N VAL A 333 -1.19 -21.18 54.47
CA VAL A 333 -0.54 -22.31 53.82
C VAL A 333 0.13 -23.22 54.87
N THR A 334 -0.01 -24.52 54.68
CA THR A 334 0.65 -25.50 55.58
C THR A 334 2.08 -25.76 55.12
N MET A 335 3.03 -25.62 56.02
CA MET A 335 4.45 -25.88 55.77
C MET A 335 4.70 -27.38 55.54
N PRO A 336 5.33 -27.79 54.44
CA PRO A 336 5.75 -29.20 54.25
C PRO A 336 6.83 -29.64 55.24
N ASP A 337 6.85 -30.93 55.60
CA ASP A 337 7.79 -31.48 56.54
C ASP A 337 9.27 -31.34 56.16
N ASN A 338 9.54 -31.31 54.87
CA ASN A 338 10.89 -31.21 54.31
C ASN A 338 11.30 -29.76 53.92
N ALA A 339 10.51 -28.76 54.28
CA ALA A 339 10.83 -27.37 54.04
C ALA A 339 12.04 -26.92 54.86
N LYS A 340 12.86 -26.05 54.28
CA LYS A 340 14.05 -25.45 54.89
C LYS A 340 13.82 -23.99 55.18
N SER A 341 14.68 -23.42 56.02
CA SER A 341 14.69 -21.96 56.23
C SER A 341 15.01 -21.20 54.95
N GLY A 342 14.30 -20.10 54.69
CA GLY A 342 14.50 -19.26 53.53
C GLY A 342 13.23 -18.50 53.14
N ASN A 343 13.29 -17.80 51.99
CA ASN A 343 12.18 -17.01 51.51
C ASN A 343 11.14 -17.88 50.79
N LEU A 344 9.87 -17.58 51.06
CA LEU A 344 8.76 -18.14 50.28
C LEU A 344 8.70 -17.44 48.90
N VAL A 345 8.34 -18.22 47.88
CA VAL A 345 8.01 -17.68 46.54
C VAL A 345 6.51 -17.88 46.30
N LEU A 346 5.82 -16.81 45.98
CA LEU A 346 4.39 -16.79 45.67
C LEU A 346 4.22 -16.79 44.14
N ASN A 347 3.41 -17.70 43.63
CA ASN A 347 3.08 -17.84 42.22
C ASN A 347 1.57 -17.69 42.01
#